data_b8a2e90b9162139a99d555116a439533
#
_entry.id   b8a2e90b9162139a99d555116a439533
#
_cell.length_a   1.000
_cell.length_b   1.000
_cell.length_c   1.000
_cell.angle_alpha   90.00
_cell.angle_beta   90.00
_cell.angle_gamma   90.00
#
_symmetry.space_group_name_H-M   'P 1'
#
loop_
_entity.id
_entity.type
_entity.pdbx_description
1 polymer ?
#
loop_
_entity_poly.entity_id
_entity_poly.type
_entity_poly.pdbx_seq_one_letter_code
_entity_poly.pdbx_strand_id
1 'polypeptide(L)'
;MKSITTYINEALKLGKQRHKYYPKTKKELKKLLKQLIEERGNEGDFNDIDTSKITDMSRLFETSDFNGDISKWDVSSVKNMEYMFYRCKNFNQNISEWDVSNVTDMSGMFLWCGTFNQDISNWVVSKVTNMRFMLYKCEKFNKDISNWDVSNVKDMHNMFYNCESFNQDISNWDVSKVIDMDYMFYGAKKFNQDISKWDVSKVKIKDNMFDGCTIEEKYKPKFK
;
A
#
# COMPACT_ATOMS: atom_id res chain seq x y z
N MET A 1 49.69 -2.72 1.03
CA MET A 1 48.45 -2.50 0.27
C MET A 1 47.34 -3.36 0.89
N LYS A 2 46.21 -2.79 1.23
CA LYS A 2 45.04 -3.57 1.66
C LYS A 2 44.52 -4.36 0.47
N SER A 3 44.10 -5.62 0.66
CA SER A 3 43.54 -6.42 -0.42
C SER A 3 42.22 -5.84 -0.94
N ILE A 4 41.87 -6.14 -2.20
CA ILE A 4 40.57 -5.77 -2.78
C ILE A 4 39.41 -6.27 -1.89
N THR A 5 39.55 -7.48 -1.32
CA THR A 5 38.59 -8.05 -0.36
C THR A 5 38.42 -7.19 0.90
N THR A 6 39.54 -6.57 1.37
CA THR A 6 39.47 -5.64 2.54
C THR A 6 38.73 -4.38 2.18
N TYR A 7 38.97 -3.80 0.97
CA TYR A 7 38.22 -2.63 0.49
C TYR A 7 36.74 -2.91 0.29
N ILE A 8 36.39 -4.08 -0.30
CA ILE A 8 35.00 -4.50 -0.46
C ILE A 8 34.32 -4.69 0.89
N ASN A 9 34.98 -5.32 1.86
CA ASN A 9 34.43 -5.51 3.20
C ASN A 9 34.31 -4.20 3.98
N GLU A 10 35.23 -3.25 3.79
CA GLU A 10 35.12 -1.90 4.37
C GLU A 10 34.00 -1.10 3.70
N ALA A 11 33.85 -1.17 2.37
CA ALA A 11 32.74 -0.56 1.63
C ALA A 11 31.38 -1.17 2.04
N LEU A 12 31.30 -2.51 2.19
CA LEU A 12 30.10 -3.19 2.70
C LEU A 12 29.80 -2.82 4.16
N LYS A 13 30.84 -2.56 4.98
CA LYS A 13 30.64 -2.05 6.36
C LYS A 13 30.22 -0.58 6.40
N LEU A 14 30.69 0.24 5.44
CA LEU A 14 30.28 1.63 5.29
C LEU A 14 28.88 1.79 4.70
N GLY A 15 28.43 0.81 3.89
CA GLY A 15 27.08 0.76 3.31
C GLY A 15 26.00 0.22 4.26
N LYS A 16 26.35 -0.43 5.37
CA LYS A 16 25.37 -0.81 6.38
C LYS A 16 25.01 0.43 7.21
N GLN A 17 23.87 1.02 6.90
CA GLN A 17 23.27 2.04 7.76
C GLN A 17 23.19 1.46 9.17
N ARG A 18 23.92 2.04 10.13
CA ARG A 18 23.85 1.61 11.53
C ARG A 18 22.54 2.12 12.09
N HIS A 19 21.58 1.21 12.27
CA HIS A 19 20.36 1.55 13.00
C HIS A 19 20.73 1.96 14.44
N LYS A 20 20.00 2.91 14.97
CA LYS A 20 20.15 3.40 16.34
C LYS A 20 19.16 2.71 17.29
N TYR A 21 18.04 2.25 16.74
CA TYR A 21 16.94 1.67 17.50
C TYR A 21 16.58 0.30 16.94
N TYR A 22 16.26 -0.66 17.79
CA TYR A 22 16.04 -2.07 17.45
C TYR A 22 14.77 -2.63 18.11
N PRO A 23 13.56 -2.08 17.82
CA PRO A 23 12.32 -2.61 18.37
C PRO A 23 12.08 -4.03 17.85
N LYS A 24 11.61 -4.93 18.72
CA LYS A 24 11.33 -6.33 18.38
C LYS A 24 9.86 -6.60 18.17
N THR A 25 9.00 -5.72 18.64
CA THR A 25 7.55 -5.85 18.57
C THR A 25 6.90 -4.56 18.09
N LYS A 26 5.69 -4.67 17.53
CA LYS A 26 4.85 -3.51 17.17
C LYS A 26 4.65 -2.56 18.36
N LYS A 27 4.46 -3.09 19.57
CA LYS A 27 4.27 -2.28 20.77
C LYS A 27 5.50 -1.43 21.08
N GLU A 28 6.69 -2.02 20.99
CA GLU A 28 7.96 -1.30 21.16
C GLU A 28 8.16 -0.26 20.07
N LEU A 29 7.92 -0.63 18.80
CA LEU A 29 8.01 0.30 17.68
C LEU A 29 7.05 1.48 17.85
N LYS A 30 5.78 1.24 18.20
CA LYS A 30 4.78 2.31 18.40
C LYS A 30 5.17 3.24 19.55
N LYS A 31 5.71 2.71 20.66
CA LYS A 31 6.20 3.52 21.78
C LYS A 31 7.39 4.39 21.36
N LEU A 32 8.34 3.80 20.63
CA LEU A 32 9.52 4.49 20.10
C LEU A 32 9.13 5.61 19.14
N LEU A 33 8.25 5.32 18.18
CA LEU A 33 7.77 6.30 17.20
C LEU A 33 7.09 7.49 17.87
N LYS A 34 6.27 7.26 18.92
CA LYS A 34 5.66 8.35 19.67
C LYS A 34 6.72 9.30 20.22
N GLN A 35 7.76 8.77 20.84
CA GLN A 35 8.87 9.57 21.39
C GLN A 35 9.63 10.30 20.26
N LEU A 36 9.99 9.59 19.20
CA LEU A 36 10.78 10.16 18.11
C LEU A 36 10.00 11.21 17.30
N ILE A 37 8.69 11.07 17.16
CA ILE A 37 7.83 12.07 16.53
C ILE A 37 7.78 13.35 17.39
N GLU A 38 7.72 13.21 18.72
CA GLU A 38 7.82 14.37 19.65
C GLU A 38 9.17 15.07 19.51
N GLU A 39 10.27 14.33 19.29
CA GLU A 39 11.63 14.87 19.15
C GLU A 39 11.92 15.45 17.76
N ARG A 40 11.43 14.83 16.68
CA ARG A 40 11.84 15.10 15.28
C ARG A 40 10.74 15.75 14.45
N GLY A 41 9.51 15.80 14.96
CA GLY A 41 8.32 16.19 14.20
C GLY A 41 7.79 15.08 13.29
N ASN A 42 6.64 15.33 12.69
CA ASN A 42 5.95 14.38 11.81
C ASN A 42 6.66 14.15 10.47
N GLU A 43 7.59 15.02 10.07
CA GLU A 43 8.33 14.98 8.80
C GLU A 43 9.81 14.58 8.99
N GLY A 44 10.18 14.13 10.19
CA GLY A 44 11.53 13.69 10.50
C GLY A 44 12.01 12.47 9.72
N ASP A 45 13.31 12.18 9.79
CA ASP A 45 13.91 10.94 9.27
C ASP A 45 13.84 9.85 10.36
N PHE A 46 13.23 8.72 10.04
CA PHE A 46 13.05 7.56 10.91
C PHE A 46 13.78 6.31 10.40
N ASN A 47 14.69 6.47 9.42
CA ASN A 47 15.42 5.37 8.80
C ASN A 47 16.52 4.77 9.69
N ASP A 48 16.77 5.37 10.86
CA ASP A 48 17.67 4.81 11.87
C ASP A 48 17.03 3.76 12.80
N ILE A 49 15.80 3.32 12.47
CA ILE A 49 15.07 2.26 13.18
C ILE A 49 15.20 0.94 12.40
N ASP A 50 15.69 -0.11 13.03
CA ASP A 50 15.67 -1.47 12.48
C ASP A 50 14.27 -2.07 12.64
N THR A 51 13.55 -2.23 11.53
CA THR A 51 12.20 -2.80 11.50
C THR A 51 12.15 -4.27 11.08
N SER A 52 13.31 -4.89 10.81
CA SER A 52 13.43 -6.25 10.26
C SER A 52 12.75 -7.37 11.08
N LYS A 53 12.49 -7.11 12.37
CA LYS A 53 11.82 -8.08 13.27
C LYS A 53 10.32 -7.86 13.40
N ILE A 54 9.80 -6.80 12.79
CA ILE A 54 8.38 -6.45 12.90
C ILE A 54 7.58 -7.25 11.87
N THR A 55 6.59 -7.98 12.34
CA THR A 55 5.71 -8.80 11.48
C THR A 55 4.29 -8.25 11.33
N ASP A 56 3.93 -7.27 12.18
CA ASP A 56 2.64 -6.59 12.17
C ASP A 56 2.85 -5.08 12.29
N MET A 57 2.45 -4.33 11.27
CA MET A 57 2.47 -2.87 11.22
C MET A 57 1.05 -2.28 11.16
N SER A 58 0.02 -3.09 11.47
CA SER A 58 -1.35 -2.62 11.41
C SER A 58 -1.56 -1.42 12.34
N ARG A 59 -2.25 -0.38 11.85
CA ARG A 59 -2.61 0.84 12.59
C ARG A 59 -1.43 1.58 13.22
N LEU A 60 -0.24 1.47 12.61
CA LEU A 60 0.99 2.03 13.21
C LEU A 60 0.94 3.56 13.28
N PHE A 61 0.47 4.20 12.22
CA PHE A 61 0.33 5.66 12.09
C PHE A 61 -1.13 6.12 12.02
N GLU A 62 -2.07 5.26 12.41
CA GLU A 62 -3.51 5.55 12.35
C GLU A 62 -3.86 6.91 12.95
N THR A 63 -4.59 7.74 12.20
CA THR A 63 -5.12 9.04 12.62
C THR A 63 -4.02 9.99 13.12
N SER A 64 -2.93 10.11 12.37
CA SER A 64 -1.81 11.01 12.66
C SER A 64 -1.48 11.90 11.46
N ASP A 65 -0.76 12.98 11.72
CA ASP A 65 -0.22 13.86 10.67
C ASP A 65 1.15 13.38 10.15
N PHE A 66 1.48 12.09 10.38
CA PHE A 66 2.78 11.53 10.03
C PHE A 66 3.04 11.60 8.53
N ASN A 67 4.18 12.18 8.18
CA ASN A 67 4.75 12.23 6.84
C ASN A 67 6.28 12.11 6.91
N GLY A 68 6.80 11.34 7.88
CA GLY A 68 8.23 11.14 8.07
C GLY A 68 8.84 10.17 7.08
N ASP A 69 10.15 10.34 6.86
CA ASP A 69 10.91 9.46 5.96
C ASP A 69 11.14 8.09 6.61
N ILE A 70 10.55 7.08 6.00
CA ILE A 70 10.64 5.66 6.34
C ILE A 70 11.02 4.82 5.12
N SER A 71 11.61 5.45 4.10
CA SER A 71 11.90 4.84 2.80
C SER A 71 12.85 3.64 2.89
N LYS A 72 13.67 3.56 3.95
CA LYS A 72 14.65 2.48 4.15
C LYS A 72 14.22 1.44 5.18
N TRP A 73 12.98 1.49 5.62
CA TRP A 73 12.48 0.44 6.52
C TRP A 73 12.50 -0.93 5.86
N ASP A 74 13.04 -1.90 6.57
CA ASP A 74 12.90 -3.30 6.17
C ASP A 74 11.54 -3.82 6.61
N VAL A 75 10.63 -3.97 5.65
CA VAL A 75 9.27 -4.50 5.86
C VAL A 75 9.11 -5.94 5.37
N SER A 76 10.21 -6.60 4.96
CA SER A 76 10.19 -7.93 4.36
C SER A 76 9.61 -9.03 5.28
N SER A 77 9.64 -8.81 6.60
CA SER A 77 9.02 -9.73 7.57
C SER A 77 7.54 -9.45 7.84
N VAL A 78 6.98 -8.33 7.33
CA VAL A 78 5.63 -7.89 7.65
C VAL A 78 4.59 -8.74 6.93
N LYS A 79 3.56 -9.18 7.67
CA LYS A 79 2.42 -9.94 7.15
C LYS A 79 1.13 -9.14 7.15
N ASN A 80 1.02 -8.16 8.03
CA ASN A 80 -0.19 -7.37 8.23
C ASN A 80 0.13 -5.87 8.21
N MET A 81 -0.48 -5.15 7.24
CA MET A 81 -0.42 -3.69 7.07
C MET A 81 -1.81 -3.04 7.16
N GLU A 82 -2.78 -3.76 7.75
CA GLU A 82 -4.15 -3.28 7.92
C GLU A 82 -4.19 -1.89 8.57
N TYR A 83 -4.84 -0.90 7.90
CA TYR A 83 -5.00 0.48 8.38
C TYR A 83 -3.70 1.20 8.79
N MET A 84 -2.53 0.80 8.26
CA MET A 84 -1.24 1.34 8.70
C MET A 84 -1.17 2.87 8.67
N PHE A 85 -1.70 3.49 7.60
CA PHE A 85 -1.75 4.94 7.40
C PHE A 85 -3.18 5.50 7.39
N TYR A 86 -4.14 4.81 8.01
CA TYR A 86 -5.52 5.27 8.06
C TYR A 86 -5.62 6.71 8.56
N ARG A 87 -6.21 7.60 7.76
CA ARG A 87 -6.33 9.05 8.02
C ARG A 87 -5.01 9.80 8.17
N CYS A 88 -3.90 9.27 7.68
CA CYS A 88 -2.67 10.06 7.53
C CYS A 88 -2.79 10.96 6.31
N LYS A 89 -3.51 12.07 6.45
CA LYS A 89 -3.91 12.94 5.32
C LYS A 89 -2.73 13.51 4.56
N ASN A 90 -1.59 13.69 5.23
CA ASN A 90 -0.38 14.30 4.68
C ASN A 90 0.63 13.26 4.16
N PHE A 91 0.43 11.96 4.44
CA PHE A 91 1.39 10.93 4.09
C PHE A 91 1.57 10.81 2.57
N ASN A 92 2.78 11.08 2.11
CA ASN A 92 3.17 10.95 0.71
C ASN A 92 4.68 10.68 0.58
N GLN A 93 5.28 9.89 1.48
CA GLN A 93 6.70 9.54 1.43
C GLN A 93 6.97 8.39 0.47
N ASN A 94 8.19 8.36 -0.07
CA ASN A 94 8.63 7.30 -0.96
C ASN A 94 8.72 5.96 -0.22
N ILE A 95 7.96 4.99 -0.68
CA ILE A 95 7.92 3.61 -0.19
C ILE A 95 8.05 2.59 -1.34
N SER A 96 8.57 3.02 -2.49
CA SER A 96 8.69 2.19 -3.69
C SER A 96 9.58 0.97 -3.50
N GLU A 97 10.59 1.08 -2.64
CA GLU A 97 11.57 0.02 -2.38
C GLU A 97 11.15 -0.98 -1.28
N TRP A 98 9.95 -0.83 -0.72
CA TRP A 98 9.48 -1.75 0.29
C TRP A 98 9.23 -3.15 -0.27
N ASP A 99 9.83 -4.16 0.32
CA ASP A 99 9.52 -5.57 0.03
C ASP A 99 8.26 -5.99 0.80
N VAL A 100 7.11 -5.90 0.13
CA VAL A 100 5.81 -6.29 0.68
C VAL A 100 5.41 -7.74 0.33
N SER A 101 6.33 -8.53 -0.22
CA SER A 101 6.05 -9.87 -0.76
C SER A 101 5.53 -10.90 0.25
N ASN A 102 5.61 -10.59 1.54
CA ASN A 102 5.07 -11.43 2.62
C ASN A 102 3.76 -10.91 3.21
N VAL A 103 3.26 -9.76 2.75
CA VAL A 103 2.01 -9.17 3.24
C VAL A 103 0.81 -9.95 2.73
N THR A 104 -0.12 -10.27 3.63
CA THR A 104 -1.36 -10.98 3.32
C THR A 104 -2.62 -10.12 3.48
N ASP A 105 -2.53 -9.06 4.28
CA ASP A 105 -3.62 -8.10 4.51
C ASP A 105 -3.13 -6.66 4.35
N MET A 106 -3.72 -5.95 3.37
CA MET A 106 -3.51 -4.53 3.09
C MET A 106 -4.79 -3.72 3.25
N SER A 107 -5.81 -4.29 3.94
CA SER A 107 -7.09 -3.61 4.10
C SER A 107 -6.94 -2.23 4.73
N GLY A 108 -7.54 -1.22 4.10
CA GLY A 108 -7.54 0.17 4.57
C GLY A 108 -6.15 0.79 4.74
N MET A 109 -5.08 0.24 4.15
CA MET A 109 -3.71 0.70 4.40
C MET A 109 -3.54 2.21 4.20
N PHE A 110 -4.14 2.78 3.15
CA PHE A 110 -4.11 4.22 2.85
C PHE A 110 -5.49 4.88 2.92
N LEU A 111 -6.44 4.28 3.64
CA LEU A 111 -7.79 4.81 3.80
C LEU A 111 -7.77 6.27 4.29
N TRP A 112 -8.34 7.21 3.50
CA TRP A 112 -8.33 8.66 3.74
C TRP A 112 -6.94 9.34 3.67
N CYS A 113 -5.99 8.79 2.91
CA CYS A 113 -4.72 9.43 2.58
C CYS A 113 -4.87 10.25 1.29
N GLY A 114 -5.57 11.38 1.33
CA GLY A 114 -5.95 12.14 0.12
C GLY A 114 -4.77 12.65 -0.70
N THR A 115 -3.59 12.85 -0.10
CA THR A 115 -2.36 13.31 -0.78
C THR A 115 -1.52 12.18 -1.35
N PHE A 116 -1.76 10.92 -0.93
CA PHE A 116 -0.93 9.79 -1.32
C PHE A 116 -0.92 9.57 -2.84
N ASN A 117 0.25 9.64 -3.44
CA ASN A 117 0.48 9.39 -4.87
C ASN A 117 1.92 8.91 -5.14
N GLN A 118 2.45 8.04 -4.28
CA GLN A 118 3.79 7.48 -4.48
C GLN A 118 3.76 6.25 -5.39
N ASP A 119 4.90 6.02 -6.04
CA ASP A 119 5.07 4.86 -6.90
C ASP A 119 5.13 3.58 -6.05
N ILE A 120 4.20 2.67 -6.32
CA ILE A 120 4.08 1.35 -5.70
C ILE A 120 3.96 0.25 -6.77
N SER A 121 4.36 0.56 -8.01
CA SER A 121 4.26 -0.35 -9.16
C SER A 121 5.11 -1.62 -8.99
N ASN A 122 6.24 -1.52 -8.27
CA ASN A 122 7.15 -2.63 -8.02
C ASN A 122 6.72 -3.55 -6.86
N TRP A 123 5.64 -3.25 -6.16
CA TRP A 123 5.21 -4.07 -5.04
C TRP A 123 4.75 -5.46 -5.50
N VAL A 124 5.31 -6.50 -4.88
CA VAL A 124 4.89 -7.89 -5.10
C VAL A 124 3.74 -8.20 -4.12
N VAL A 125 2.50 -8.17 -4.65
CA VAL A 125 1.28 -8.33 -3.83
C VAL A 125 0.63 -9.71 -3.96
N SER A 126 1.32 -10.68 -4.55
CA SER A 126 0.77 -12.00 -4.89
C SER A 126 0.27 -12.84 -3.71
N LYS A 127 0.66 -12.49 -2.45
CA LYS A 127 0.14 -13.14 -1.25
C LYS A 127 -1.04 -12.40 -0.60
N VAL A 128 -1.39 -11.22 -1.10
CA VAL A 128 -2.47 -10.42 -0.52
C VAL A 128 -3.82 -11.07 -0.84
N THR A 129 -4.64 -11.23 0.19
CA THR A 129 -5.99 -11.80 0.06
C THR A 129 -7.11 -10.79 0.34
N ASN A 130 -6.76 -9.65 0.95
CA ASN A 130 -7.70 -8.63 1.38
C ASN A 130 -7.16 -7.23 1.03
N MET A 131 -7.84 -6.53 0.11
CA MET A 131 -7.53 -5.15 -0.31
C MET A 131 -8.70 -4.19 -0.09
N ARG A 132 -9.71 -4.59 0.72
CA ARG A 132 -10.86 -3.72 1.01
C ARG A 132 -10.39 -2.37 1.54
N PHE A 133 -11.01 -1.29 1.08
CA PHE A 133 -10.68 0.09 1.47
C PHE A 133 -9.22 0.53 1.26
N MET A 134 -8.37 -0.25 0.58
CA MET A 134 -6.92 0.00 0.57
C MET A 134 -6.56 1.43 0.13
N LEU A 135 -7.22 1.95 -0.90
CA LEU A 135 -7.01 3.29 -1.46
C LEU A 135 -8.26 4.18 -1.34
N TYR A 136 -9.19 3.85 -0.44
CA TYR A 136 -10.43 4.61 -0.23
C TYR A 136 -10.14 6.09 0.04
N LYS A 137 -10.67 7.00 -0.80
CA LYS A 137 -10.42 8.45 -0.75
C LYS A 137 -8.94 8.84 -0.85
N CYS A 138 -8.13 8.08 -1.58
CA CYS A 138 -6.83 8.52 -2.06
C CYS A 138 -7.05 9.37 -3.31
N GLU A 139 -7.55 10.60 -3.15
CA GLU A 139 -8.05 11.46 -4.22
C GLU A 139 -7.03 11.74 -5.32
N LYS A 140 -5.74 11.80 -4.96
CA LYS A 140 -4.62 12.10 -5.88
C LYS A 140 -3.96 10.86 -6.46
N PHE A 141 -4.28 9.66 -5.96
CA PHE A 141 -3.59 8.44 -6.39
C PHE A 141 -3.88 8.14 -7.87
N ASN A 142 -2.82 8.05 -8.67
CA ASN A 142 -2.89 7.67 -10.08
C ASN A 142 -1.57 7.04 -10.56
N LYS A 143 -0.96 6.16 -9.75
CA LYS A 143 0.26 5.43 -10.13
C LYS A 143 -0.09 4.10 -10.79
N ASP A 144 0.79 3.69 -11.69
CA ASP A 144 0.65 2.42 -12.40
C ASP A 144 0.72 1.25 -11.42
N ILE A 145 -0.29 0.40 -11.45
CA ILE A 145 -0.41 -0.83 -10.67
C ILE A 145 -0.85 -2.00 -11.57
N SER A 146 -0.68 -1.86 -12.89
CA SER A 146 -1.07 -2.86 -13.89
C SER A 146 -0.37 -4.20 -13.69
N ASN A 147 0.86 -4.19 -13.17
CA ASN A 147 1.67 -5.38 -12.94
C ASN A 147 1.37 -6.11 -11.63
N TRP A 148 0.43 -5.63 -10.81
CA TRP A 148 0.09 -6.33 -9.58
C TRP A 148 -0.57 -7.68 -9.85
N ASP A 149 -0.02 -8.74 -9.28
CA ASP A 149 -0.69 -10.04 -9.23
C ASP A 149 -1.72 -10.05 -8.10
N VAL A 150 -2.98 -9.80 -8.46
CA VAL A 150 -4.13 -9.78 -7.55
C VAL A 150 -4.90 -11.11 -7.54
N SER A 151 -4.36 -12.15 -8.16
CA SER A 151 -5.05 -13.45 -8.38
C SER A 151 -5.45 -14.18 -7.09
N ASN A 152 -4.93 -13.76 -5.93
CA ASN A 152 -5.31 -14.32 -4.63
C ASN A 152 -6.27 -13.43 -3.82
N VAL A 153 -6.58 -12.24 -4.31
CA VAL A 153 -7.49 -11.30 -3.62
C VAL A 153 -8.92 -11.81 -3.65
N LYS A 154 -9.60 -11.76 -2.51
CA LYS A 154 -10.99 -12.18 -2.33
C LYS A 154 -11.93 -11.02 -2.05
N ASP A 155 -11.42 -9.93 -1.51
CA ASP A 155 -12.19 -8.77 -1.10
C ASP A 155 -11.54 -7.49 -1.62
N MET A 156 -12.27 -6.77 -2.49
CA MET A 156 -11.91 -5.47 -3.06
C MET A 156 -12.96 -4.39 -2.76
N HIS A 157 -13.84 -4.66 -1.76
CA HIS A 157 -14.86 -3.72 -1.32
C HIS A 157 -14.30 -2.32 -1.08
N ASN A 158 -14.87 -1.30 -1.73
CA ASN A 158 -14.45 0.10 -1.62
C ASN A 158 -12.98 0.41 -1.96
N MET A 159 -12.26 -0.45 -2.67
CA MET A 159 -10.80 -0.30 -2.86
C MET A 159 -10.43 1.06 -3.48
N PHE A 160 -11.17 1.54 -4.48
CA PHE A 160 -10.95 2.82 -5.16
C PHE A 160 -12.09 3.82 -4.94
N TYR A 161 -12.87 3.68 -3.85
CA TYR A 161 -13.95 4.61 -3.54
C TYR A 161 -13.43 6.05 -3.47
N ASN A 162 -14.00 6.96 -4.27
CA ASN A 162 -13.57 8.35 -4.40
C ASN A 162 -12.05 8.53 -4.68
N CYS A 163 -11.41 7.58 -5.39
CA CYS A 163 -10.10 7.80 -6.00
C CYS A 163 -10.28 8.65 -7.26
N GLU A 164 -10.52 9.94 -7.08
CA GLU A 164 -10.98 10.85 -8.14
C GLU A 164 -10.01 10.96 -9.33
N SER A 165 -8.71 10.77 -9.10
CA SER A 165 -7.66 10.88 -10.13
C SER A 165 -7.31 9.56 -10.79
N PHE A 166 -7.71 8.42 -10.22
CA PHE A 166 -7.28 7.10 -10.68
C PHE A 166 -7.85 6.76 -12.06
N ASN A 167 -6.96 6.46 -13.01
CA ASN A 167 -7.31 6.03 -14.37
C ASN A 167 -6.22 5.15 -14.99
N GLN A 168 -5.58 4.27 -14.21
CA GLN A 168 -4.56 3.36 -14.74
C GLN A 168 -5.19 2.09 -15.31
N ASP A 169 -4.53 1.52 -16.31
CA ASP A 169 -4.96 0.30 -16.95
C ASP A 169 -4.76 -0.91 -16.00
N ILE A 170 -5.87 -1.51 -15.60
CA ILE A 170 -5.92 -2.70 -14.76
C ILE A 170 -6.68 -3.84 -15.45
N SER A 171 -6.79 -3.77 -16.78
CA SER A 171 -7.51 -4.77 -17.59
C SER A 171 -6.94 -6.19 -17.45
N ASN A 172 -5.64 -6.30 -17.16
CA ASN A 172 -4.94 -7.57 -17.01
C ASN A 172 -5.06 -8.22 -15.62
N TRP A 173 -5.73 -7.56 -14.65
CA TRP A 173 -5.90 -8.13 -13.33
C TRP A 173 -6.73 -9.43 -13.38
N ASP A 174 -6.22 -10.49 -12.79
CA ASP A 174 -7.02 -11.71 -12.52
C ASP A 174 -7.85 -11.52 -11.26
N VAL A 175 -9.12 -11.18 -11.45
CA VAL A 175 -10.10 -10.98 -10.37
C VAL A 175 -11.00 -12.20 -10.14
N SER A 176 -10.67 -13.35 -10.75
CA SER A 176 -11.51 -14.56 -10.75
C SER A 176 -11.78 -15.17 -9.36
N LYS A 177 -11.07 -14.74 -8.33
CA LYS A 177 -11.31 -15.16 -6.93
C LYS A 177 -12.02 -14.11 -6.09
N VAL A 178 -12.28 -12.93 -6.63
CA VAL A 178 -12.94 -11.85 -5.88
C VAL A 178 -14.41 -12.17 -5.66
N ILE A 179 -14.87 -11.97 -4.43
CA ILE A 179 -16.25 -12.24 -3.99
C ILE A 179 -17.02 -10.93 -3.77
N ASP A 180 -16.32 -9.89 -3.34
CA ASP A 180 -16.90 -8.61 -2.98
C ASP A 180 -16.20 -7.47 -3.71
N MET A 181 -16.96 -6.71 -4.52
CA MET A 181 -16.54 -5.51 -5.26
C MET A 181 -17.49 -4.32 -4.98
N ASP A 182 -18.26 -4.39 -3.86
CA ASP A 182 -19.21 -3.35 -3.51
C ASP A 182 -18.53 -1.98 -3.43
N TYR A 183 -19.13 -0.97 -4.04
CA TYR A 183 -18.59 0.40 -4.14
C TYR A 183 -17.15 0.52 -4.66
N MET A 184 -16.58 -0.49 -5.33
CA MET A 184 -15.13 -0.52 -5.67
C MET A 184 -14.65 0.73 -6.39
N PHE A 185 -15.42 1.27 -7.35
CA PHE A 185 -15.09 2.48 -8.12
C PHE A 185 -16.09 3.62 -7.90
N TYR A 186 -16.87 3.57 -6.81
CA TYR A 186 -17.81 4.65 -6.51
C TYR A 186 -17.09 6.00 -6.48
N GLY A 187 -17.58 6.98 -7.26
CA GLY A 187 -16.99 8.33 -7.32
C GLY A 187 -15.57 8.40 -7.88
N ALA A 188 -15.07 7.36 -8.54
CA ALA A 188 -13.80 7.37 -9.27
C ALA A 188 -13.96 8.16 -10.59
N LYS A 189 -13.94 9.50 -10.50
CA LYS A 189 -14.38 10.45 -11.52
C LYS A 189 -13.60 10.38 -12.84
N LYS A 190 -12.37 9.85 -12.85
CA LYS A 190 -11.55 9.74 -14.06
C LYS A 190 -11.42 8.33 -14.59
N PHE A 191 -11.86 7.32 -13.83
CA PHE A 191 -11.68 5.93 -14.23
C PHE A 191 -12.55 5.57 -15.45
N ASN A 192 -11.90 5.25 -16.57
CA ASN A 192 -12.54 4.84 -17.81
C ASN A 192 -11.70 3.80 -18.58
N GLN A 193 -11.17 2.80 -17.88
CA GLN A 193 -10.38 1.72 -18.49
C GLN A 193 -11.27 0.52 -18.84
N ASP A 194 -10.88 -0.20 -19.91
CA ASP A 194 -11.63 -1.37 -20.38
C ASP A 194 -11.38 -2.60 -19.49
N ILE A 195 -12.29 -2.85 -18.56
CA ILE A 195 -12.31 -4.02 -17.70
C ILE A 195 -13.41 -5.03 -18.08
N SER A 196 -13.93 -4.95 -19.30
CA SER A 196 -15.02 -5.81 -19.79
C SER A 196 -14.67 -7.30 -19.82
N LYS A 197 -13.37 -7.62 -19.81
CA LYS A 197 -12.85 -9.00 -19.83
C LYS A 197 -12.65 -9.62 -18.45
N TRP A 198 -12.85 -8.86 -17.37
CA TRP A 198 -12.71 -9.41 -16.03
C TRP A 198 -13.64 -10.62 -15.82
N ASP A 199 -13.09 -11.71 -15.30
CA ASP A 199 -13.93 -12.83 -14.83
C ASP A 199 -14.52 -12.50 -13.45
N VAL A 200 -15.76 -12.02 -13.47
CA VAL A 200 -16.53 -11.65 -12.27
C VAL A 200 -17.54 -12.73 -11.87
N SER A 201 -17.34 -13.96 -12.35
CA SER A 201 -18.29 -15.06 -12.13
C SER A 201 -18.50 -15.46 -10.67
N LYS A 202 -17.54 -15.15 -9.79
CA LYS A 202 -17.61 -15.39 -8.34
C LYS A 202 -18.06 -14.19 -7.52
N VAL A 203 -18.19 -13.02 -8.12
CA VAL A 203 -18.62 -11.82 -7.40
C VAL A 203 -20.07 -11.94 -6.97
N LYS A 204 -20.30 -11.80 -5.67
CA LYS A 204 -21.63 -11.89 -5.04
C LYS A 204 -22.19 -10.54 -4.64
N ILE A 205 -21.31 -9.60 -4.28
CA ILE A 205 -21.64 -8.27 -3.77
C ILE A 205 -20.96 -7.24 -4.67
N LYS A 206 -21.76 -6.38 -5.32
CA LYS A 206 -21.28 -5.42 -6.33
C LYS A 206 -22.11 -4.14 -6.38
N ASP A 207 -22.89 -3.88 -5.33
CA ASP A 207 -23.83 -2.75 -5.32
C ASP A 207 -23.07 -1.44 -5.46
N ASN A 208 -23.63 -0.50 -6.23
CA ASN A 208 -23.07 0.82 -6.45
C ASN A 208 -21.60 0.85 -6.93
N MET A 209 -21.08 -0.26 -7.52
CA MET A 209 -19.67 -0.40 -7.91
C MET A 209 -19.17 0.75 -8.77
N PHE A 210 -20.01 1.32 -9.62
CA PHE A 210 -19.65 2.37 -10.58
C PHE A 210 -20.43 3.67 -10.42
N ASP A 211 -21.18 3.86 -9.33
CA ASP A 211 -21.96 5.08 -9.12
C ASP A 211 -21.03 6.29 -9.02
N GLY A 212 -21.31 7.34 -9.81
CA GLY A 212 -20.44 8.51 -9.89
C GLY A 212 -19.09 8.28 -10.56
N CYS A 213 -18.88 7.10 -11.18
CA CYS A 213 -17.71 6.77 -12.00
C CYS A 213 -17.99 7.13 -13.47
N THR A 214 -16.97 7.52 -14.23
CA THR A 214 -17.09 7.89 -15.66
C THR A 214 -16.89 6.74 -16.63
N ILE A 215 -16.74 5.50 -16.15
CA ILE A 215 -16.54 4.32 -16.99
C ILE A 215 -17.69 4.13 -18.00
N GLU A 216 -17.33 3.98 -19.27
CA GLU A 216 -18.31 3.71 -20.33
C GLU A 216 -18.93 2.31 -20.15
N GLU A 217 -20.22 2.18 -20.50
CA GLU A 217 -20.95 0.91 -20.32
C GLU A 217 -20.29 -0.28 -21.03
N LYS A 218 -19.72 -0.06 -22.22
CA LYS A 218 -19.01 -1.09 -22.98
C LYS A 218 -17.74 -1.62 -22.31
N TYR A 219 -17.17 -0.87 -21.37
CA TYR A 219 -15.94 -1.22 -20.63
C TYR A 219 -16.21 -1.93 -19.30
N LYS A 220 -17.47 -1.98 -18.88
CA LYS A 220 -17.84 -2.67 -17.63
C LYS A 220 -17.84 -4.20 -17.80
N PRO A 221 -17.46 -4.96 -16.75
CA PRO A 221 -17.58 -6.41 -16.78
C PRO A 221 -19.06 -6.83 -16.77
N LYS A 222 -19.34 -8.01 -17.34
CA LYS A 222 -20.69 -8.57 -17.38
C LYS A 222 -20.92 -9.47 -16.19
N PHE A 223 -21.64 -8.96 -15.22
CA PHE A 223 -22.11 -9.78 -14.11
C PHE A 223 -23.25 -10.70 -14.53
N LYS A 224 -23.25 -11.92 -14.00
CA LYS A 224 -24.36 -12.88 -14.19
C LYS A 224 -25.52 -12.57 -13.27
#